data_29518180cf7b6886b24dd4c98bd9f952
#
_entry.id   29518180cf7b6886b24dd4c98bd9f952
#
_cell.length_a   1.000
_cell.length_b   1.000
_cell.length_c   1.000
_cell.angle_alpha   90.00
_cell.angle_beta   90.00
_cell.angle_gamma   90.00
#
_symmetry.space_group_name_H-M   'P 1'
#
loop_
_entity.id
_entity.type
_entity.pdbx_description
1 polymer ?
#
loop_
_entity_poly.entity_id
_entity_poly.type
_entity_poly.pdbx_seq_one_letter_code
_entity_poly.pdbx_strand_id
1 'polypeptide(L)'
;MAYDIAPVDHIWEKGYFSPVDKETRKYLGICTQAWYPVQQGNAKMVREHPDRTLFLCWPVRNTNMASQCLQYYQGKRLVYIGEYRTGTTGDDLFFDMLENEWQAIARHDIAQWDGAHDDITVYERR
;
A
#
# COMPACT_ATOMS: atom_id res chain seq x y z
N MET A 1 -11.02 7.38 1.56
CA MET A 1 -9.96 8.37 1.33
C MET A 1 -8.74 7.64 0.84
N ALA A 2 -8.11 8.09 -0.23
CA ALA A 2 -6.90 7.48 -0.77
C ALA A 2 -5.77 8.52 -0.82
N TYR A 3 -4.58 8.11 -0.41
CA TYR A 3 -3.37 8.93 -0.44
C TYR A 3 -2.24 8.17 -1.13
N ASP A 4 -1.42 8.90 -1.86
CA ASP A 4 -0.18 8.42 -2.44
C ASP A 4 0.87 9.54 -2.37
N ILE A 5 2.15 9.18 -2.23
CA ILE A 5 3.24 10.16 -2.23
C ILE A 5 3.39 10.81 -3.61
N ALA A 6 3.03 10.08 -4.66
CA ALA A 6 3.07 10.49 -6.04
C ALA A 6 1.80 10.00 -6.78
N PRO A 7 0.63 10.64 -6.56
CA PRO A 7 -0.59 10.29 -7.29
C PRO A 7 -0.36 10.28 -8.80
N VAL A 8 -1.15 9.47 -9.51
CA VAL A 8 -1.02 9.27 -10.96
C VAL A 8 -0.84 10.57 -11.75
N ASP A 9 -1.55 11.63 -11.36
CA ASP A 9 -1.45 12.93 -12.03
C ASP A 9 -0.13 13.67 -11.76
N HIS A 10 0.66 13.23 -10.76
CA HIS A 10 1.93 13.82 -10.35
C HIS A 10 3.14 12.90 -10.55
N ILE A 11 2.93 11.63 -10.82
CA ILE A 11 4.01 10.63 -11.00
C ILE A 11 5.01 11.08 -12.06
N TRP A 12 4.53 11.76 -13.07
CA TRP A 12 5.29 12.14 -14.25
C TRP A 12 6.11 13.42 -14.09
N GLU A 13 5.63 14.30 -13.26
CA GLU A 13 6.32 15.55 -12.97
C GLU A 13 7.53 15.36 -12.04
N LYS A 14 7.52 14.28 -11.25
CA LYS A 14 8.54 14.03 -10.21
C LYS A 14 9.56 12.95 -10.55
N GLY A 15 9.51 12.34 -11.73
CA GLY A 15 10.51 11.37 -12.18
C GLY A 15 10.55 10.04 -11.40
N TYR A 16 9.48 9.67 -10.70
CA TYR A 16 9.42 8.43 -9.92
C TYR A 16 9.36 7.15 -10.76
N PHE A 17 8.95 7.25 -11.99
CA PHE A 17 8.94 6.15 -12.93
C PHE A 17 9.63 6.56 -14.23
N SER A 18 10.09 5.54 -14.97
CA SER A 18 10.81 5.62 -16.23
C SER A 18 10.44 6.86 -17.09
N PRO A 19 11.40 7.42 -17.82
CA PRO A 19 11.25 8.59 -18.68
C PRO A 19 10.31 8.42 -19.89
N VAL A 20 9.39 7.48 -19.83
CA VAL A 20 8.37 7.28 -20.87
C VAL A 20 7.36 8.42 -20.79
N ASP A 21 7.31 9.25 -21.81
CA ASP A 21 6.39 10.38 -21.90
C ASP A 21 4.90 9.95 -21.88
N LYS A 22 4.03 10.93 -21.64
CA LYS A 22 2.58 10.70 -21.45
C LYS A 22 1.91 10.05 -22.67
N GLU A 23 2.37 10.37 -23.89
CA GLU A 23 1.79 9.83 -25.12
C GLU A 23 2.22 8.38 -25.35
N THR A 24 3.49 8.08 -25.17
CA THR A 24 4.03 6.72 -25.26
C THR A 24 3.33 5.77 -24.29
N ARG A 25 2.96 6.24 -23.08
CA ARG A 25 2.20 5.45 -22.11
C ARG A 25 0.80 5.15 -22.53
N LYS A 26 0.10 6.15 -23.07
CA LYS A 26 -1.23 5.96 -23.64
C LYS A 26 -1.19 4.90 -24.73
N TYR A 27 -0.15 4.94 -25.56
CA TYR A 27 0.08 3.94 -26.59
C TYR A 27 0.36 2.54 -26.01
N LEU A 28 1.11 2.44 -24.93
CA LEU A 28 1.41 1.19 -24.24
C LEU A 28 0.28 0.70 -23.33
N GLY A 29 -0.85 1.41 -23.24
CA GLY A 29 -1.98 1.06 -22.37
C GLY A 29 -1.68 1.23 -20.88
N ILE A 30 -0.64 1.98 -20.53
CA ILE A 30 -0.31 2.26 -19.12
C ILE A 30 -1.36 3.22 -18.55
N CYS A 31 -1.92 2.88 -17.39
CA CYS A 31 -2.90 3.72 -16.71
C CYS A 31 -2.33 5.11 -16.44
N THR A 32 -2.99 6.12 -16.99
CA THR A 32 -2.62 7.54 -16.83
C THR A 32 -3.64 8.32 -16.00
N GLN A 33 -4.68 7.65 -15.52
CA GLN A 33 -5.77 8.28 -14.78
C GLN A 33 -6.17 7.40 -13.59
N ALA A 34 -6.34 8.01 -12.43
CA ALA A 34 -6.88 7.34 -11.26
C ALA A 34 -8.40 7.11 -11.41
N TRP A 35 -8.88 5.92 -11.07
CA TRP A 35 -10.30 5.58 -11.02
C TRP A 35 -11.02 6.22 -9.83
N TYR A 36 -10.27 6.59 -8.80
CA TYR A 36 -10.73 7.26 -7.60
C TYR A 36 -9.81 8.43 -7.29
N PRO A 37 -10.32 9.56 -6.79
CA PRO A 37 -9.49 10.68 -6.39
C PRO A 37 -8.45 10.27 -5.35
N VAL A 38 -7.18 10.40 -5.72
CA VAL A 38 -6.04 10.11 -4.84
C VAL A 38 -5.37 11.44 -4.50
N GLN A 39 -5.28 11.73 -3.21
CA GLN A 39 -4.63 12.95 -2.70
C GLN A 39 -3.13 12.69 -2.52
N GLN A 40 -2.32 13.71 -2.72
CA GLN A 40 -0.91 13.62 -2.36
C GLN A 40 -0.77 13.60 -0.85
N GLY A 41 -0.07 12.57 -0.34
CA GLY A 41 0.14 12.40 1.08
C GLY A 41 1.19 11.33 1.37
N ASN A 42 1.60 11.24 2.62
CA ASN A 42 2.53 10.23 3.10
C ASN A 42 1.91 9.43 4.26
N ALA A 43 2.67 8.52 4.84
CA ALA A 43 2.22 7.64 5.93
C ALA A 43 1.60 8.38 7.13
N LYS A 44 1.97 9.65 7.37
CA LYS A 44 1.41 10.43 8.49
C LYS A 44 -0.07 10.75 8.33
N MET A 45 -0.59 10.72 7.10
CA MET A 45 -2.00 11.03 6.83
C MET A 45 -2.96 10.02 7.45
N VAL A 46 -2.52 8.80 7.73
CA VAL A 46 -3.37 7.76 8.32
C VAL A 46 -3.87 8.11 9.73
N ARG A 47 -3.14 8.96 10.46
CA ARG A 47 -3.54 9.41 11.81
C ARG A 47 -4.78 10.30 11.81
N GLU A 48 -5.11 10.89 10.67
CA GLU A 48 -6.28 11.76 10.52
C GLU A 48 -7.58 10.98 10.38
N HIS A 49 -7.48 9.64 10.23
CA HIS A 49 -8.61 8.76 9.98
C HIS A 49 -8.64 7.55 10.93
N PRO A 50 -8.63 7.75 12.27
CA PRO A 50 -8.57 6.64 13.23
C PRO A 50 -9.84 5.79 13.26
N ASP A 51 -10.94 6.32 12.77
CA ASP A 51 -12.26 5.66 12.64
C ASP A 51 -12.40 4.78 11.39
N ARG A 52 -11.41 4.81 10.49
CA ARG A 52 -11.43 4.06 9.24
C ARG A 52 -10.51 2.86 9.27
N THR A 53 -10.83 1.84 8.51
CA THR A 53 -9.91 0.72 8.26
C THR A 53 -8.73 1.22 7.42
N LEU A 54 -7.52 0.95 7.87
CA LEU A 54 -6.31 1.15 7.07
C LEU A 54 -6.26 0.07 5.98
N PHE A 55 -6.00 0.47 4.76
CA PHE A 55 -5.83 -0.44 3.63
C PHE A 55 -4.44 -0.24 3.02
N LEU A 56 -3.63 -1.29 3.01
CA LEU A 56 -2.30 -1.33 2.39
C LEU A 56 -2.28 -2.41 1.33
N CYS A 57 -2.04 -2.02 0.09
CA CYS A 57 -1.94 -2.93 -1.04
C CYS A 57 -0.56 -2.80 -1.68
N TRP A 58 0.18 -3.90 -1.67
CA TRP A 58 1.54 -3.99 -2.22
C TRP A 58 2.45 -2.84 -1.75
N PRO A 59 2.56 -2.60 -0.43
CA PRO A 59 3.43 -1.55 0.08
C PRO A 59 4.86 -1.80 -0.38
N VAL A 60 5.51 -0.72 -0.81
CA VAL A 60 6.82 -0.78 -1.48
C VAL A 60 7.87 -1.44 -0.59
N ARG A 61 8.54 -2.45 -1.13
CA ARG A 61 9.66 -3.13 -0.47
C ARG A 61 10.85 -2.18 -0.24
N ASN A 62 11.70 -2.52 0.71
CA ASN A 62 12.91 -1.76 1.04
C ASN A 62 12.66 -0.28 1.40
N THR A 63 11.45 0.04 1.84
CA THR A 63 11.08 1.34 2.39
C THR A 63 10.36 1.13 3.72
N ASN A 64 10.37 2.14 4.56
CA ASN A 64 9.66 2.11 5.85
C ASN A 64 8.21 2.62 5.74
N MET A 65 7.64 2.64 4.54
CA MET A 65 6.30 3.19 4.34
C MET A 65 5.23 2.40 5.11
N ALA A 66 5.29 1.06 5.03
CA ALA A 66 4.31 0.20 5.69
C ALA A 66 4.41 0.29 7.21
N SER A 67 5.60 0.18 7.78
CA SER A 67 5.82 0.34 9.23
C SER A 67 5.44 1.73 9.73
N GLN A 68 5.76 2.79 9.00
CA GLN A 68 5.33 4.15 9.33
C GLN A 68 3.81 4.29 9.32
N CYS A 69 3.11 3.69 8.36
CA CYS A 69 1.65 3.69 8.37
C CYS A 69 1.10 3.08 9.66
N LEU A 70 1.64 1.94 10.12
CA LEU A 70 1.20 1.34 11.38
C LEU A 70 1.55 2.19 12.61
N GLN A 71 2.71 2.84 12.62
CA GLN A 71 3.15 3.72 13.71
C GLN A 71 2.21 4.93 13.88
N TYR A 72 1.74 5.49 12.79
CA TYR A 72 0.85 6.65 12.84
C TYR A 72 -0.63 6.28 12.94
N TYR A 73 -1.00 5.07 12.59
CA TYR A 73 -2.39 4.64 12.59
C TYR A 73 -2.89 4.32 14.00
N GLN A 74 -3.96 4.98 14.41
CA GLN A 74 -4.58 4.82 15.73
C GLN A 74 -5.87 3.99 15.71
N GLY A 75 -6.27 3.53 14.52
CA GLY A 75 -7.48 2.72 14.37
C GLY A 75 -7.23 1.24 14.74
N LYS A 76 -8.29 0.46 14.59
CA LYS A 76 -8.33 -0.93 15.08
C LYS A 76 -8.21 -1.98 13.99
N ARG A 77 -8.43 -1.64 12.72
CA ARG A 77 -8.51 -2.63 11.63
C ARG A 77 -7.60 -2.27 10.48
N LEU A 78 -6.84 -3.25 10.03
CA LEU A 78 -5.99 -3.18 8.85
C LEU A 78 -6.43 -4.27 7.86
N VAL A 79 -6.51 -3.92 6.58
CA VAL A 79 -6.55 -4.85 5.46
C VAL A 79 -5.24 -4.74 4.70
N TYR A 80 -4.54 -5.84 4.59
CA TYR A 80 -3.26 -5.94 3.90
C TYR A 80 -3.38 -6.87 2.70
N ILE A 81 -2.93 -6.41 1.54
CA ILE A 81 -2.72 -7.22 0.35
C ILE A 81 -1.24 -7.22 0.02
N GLY A 82 -0.64 -8.39 -0.02
CA GLY A 82 0.78 -8.55 -0.31
C GLY A 82 1.31 -9.90 0.11
N GLU A 83 2.61 -10.08 -0.01
CA GLU A 83 3.30 -11.31 0.38
C GLU A 83 3.88 -11.17 1.79
N TYR A 84 3.57 -12.14 2.65
CA TYR A 84 4.02 -12.12 4.03
C TYR A 84 5.51 -12.55 4.14
N ARG A 85 6.38 -11.63 4.58
CA ARG A 85 7.82 -11.85 4.86
C ARG A 85 8.63 -12.44 3.71
N THR A 86 8.20 -12.29 2.46
CA THR A 86 8.99 -12.76 1.30
C THR A 86 10.05 -11.76 0.86
N GLY A 87 10.02 -10.54 1.38
CA GLY A 87 10.86 -9.43 0.91
C GLY A 87 10.33 -8.74 -0.35
N THR A 88 9.16 -9.14 -0.85
CA THR A 88 8.53 -8.57 -2.04
C THR A 88 7.71 -7.33 -1.71
N THR A 89 7.07 -7.31 -0.54
CA THR A 89 6.24 -6.21 -0.08
C THR A 89 6.50 -5.89 1.40
N GLY A 90 6.37 -4.62 1.77
CA GLY A 90 6.58 -4.16 3.14
C GLY A 90 8.04 -4.22 3.60
N ASP A 91 8.25 -3.91 4.85
CA ASP A 91 9.54 -3.94 5.55
C ASP A 91 9.46 -4.84 6.79
N ASP A 92 10.61 -5.31 7.29
CA ASP A 92 10.66 -6.25 8.42
C ASP A 92 9.99 -5.68 9.66
N LEU A 93 10.18 -4.38 9.95
CA LEU A 93 9.54 -3.72 11.08
C LEU A 93 8.00 -3.75 10.98
N PHE A 94 7.45 -3.62 9.77
CA PHE A 94 6.01 -3.75 9.55
C PHE A 94 5.50 -5.13 9.99
N PHE A 95 6.18 -6.20 9.58
CA PHE A 95 5.79 -7.55 9.95
C PHE A 95 6.00 -7.83 11.44
N ASP A 96 7.08 -7.30 12.04
CA ASP A 96 7.30 -7.40 13.49
C ASP A 96 6.16 -6.72 14.29
N MET A 97 5.72 -5.56 13.84
CA MET A 97 4.57 -4.86 14.44
C MET A 97 3.28 -5.67 14.28
N LEU A 98 3.04 -6.29 13.11
CA LEU A 98 1.88 -7.15 12.91
C LEU A 98 1.88 -8.33 13.88
N GLU A 99 3.01 -8.99 14.09
CA GLU A 99 3.11 -10.13 14.99
C GLU A 99 2.91 -9.75 16.46
N ASN A 100 3.42 -8.58 16.86
CA ASN A 100 3.41 -8.17 18.26
C ASN A 100 2.11 -7.45 18.69
N GLU A 101 1.52 -6.66 17.80
CA GLU A 101 0.45 -5.73 18.15
C GLU A 101 -0.90 -6.06 17.50
N TRP A 102 -0.90 -6.96 16.50
CA TRP A 102 -2.08 -7.24 15.70
C TRP A 102 -2.42 -8.74 15.70
N GLN A 103 -3.67 -9.06 15.42
CA GLN A 103 -4.15 -10.41 15.24
C GLN A 103 -4.79 -10.55 13.87
N ALA A 104 -4.33 -11.52 13.08
CA ALA A 104 -5.02 -11.90 11.85
C ALA A 104 -6.37 -12.55 12.20
N ILE A 105 -7.45 -11.97 11.68
CA ILE A 105 -8.82 -12.45 11.94
C ILE A 105 -9.48 -13.06 10.72
N ALA A 106 -8.98 -12.77 9.52
CA ALA A 106 -9.43 -13.39 8.28
C ALA A 106 -8.32 -13.38 7.24
N ARG A 107 -8.32 -14.38 6.37
CA ARG A 107 -7.43 -14.49 5.22
C ARG A 107 -8.20 -14.99 4.01
N HIS A 108 -7.96 -14.41 2.85
CA HIS A 108 -8.64 -14.75 1.61
C HIS A 108 -7.63 -14.86 0.46
N ASP A 109 -7.74 -15.95 -0.28
CA ASP A 109 -7.01 -16.11 -1.53
C ASP A 109 -7.57 -15.15 -2.58
N ILE A 110 -6.69 -14.63 -3.41
CA ILE A 110 -7.02 -13.75 -4.54
C ILE A 110 -6.40 -14.27 -5.82
N ALA A 111 -6.87 -13.76 -6.96
CA ALA A 111 -6.21 -14.02 -8.23
C ALA A 111 -4.77 -13.47 -8.20
N GLN A 112 -3.80 -14.33 -8.49
CA GLN A 112 -2.38 -14.00 -8.41
C GLN A 112 -1.76 -13.91 -9.81
N TRP A 113 -0.76 -13.07 -9.96
CA TRP A 113 0.14 -13.09 -11.10
C TRP A 113 1.09 -14.30 -10.99
N ASP A 114 1.58 -14.76 -12.13
CA ASP A 114 2.58 -15.81 -12.17
C ASP A 114 3.81 -15.41 -11.32
N GLY A 115 4.16 -16.26 -10.35
CA GLY A 115 5.26 -16.00 -9.40
C GLY A 115 4.91 -15.09 -8.22
N ALA A 116 3.69 -14.57 -8.11
CA ALA A 116 3.20 -13.86 -6.94
C ALA A 116 2.51 -14.81 -5.96
N HIS A 117 2.70 -14.57 -4.66
CA HIS A 117 2.12 -15.36 -3.56
C HIS A 117 1.35 -14.48 -2.57
N ASP A 118 0.69 -13.46 -3.08
CA ASP A 118 -0.07 -12.51 -2.30
C ASP A 118 -1.46 -13.02 -1.93
N ASP A 119 -1.96 -12.51 -0.83
CA ASP A 119 -3.33 -12.73 -0.36
C ASP A 119 -3.89 -11.47 0.29
N ILE A 120 -5.17 -11.54 0.68
CA ILE A 120 -5.78 -10.53 1.53
C ILE A 120 -5.79 -11.06 2.96
N THR A 121 -5.14 -10.35 3.86
CA THR A 121 -5.25 -10.62 5.29
C THR A 121 -5.87 -9.43 6.01
N VAL A 122 -6.86 -9.71 6.86
CA VAL A 122 -7.50 -8.73 7.74
C VAL A 122 -6.95 -8.89 9.15
N TYR A 123 -6.48 -7.79 9.71
CA TYR A 123 -5.95 -7.73 11.06
C TYR A 123 -6.81 -6.84 11.96
N GLU A 124 -6.89 -7.19 13.23
CA GLU A 124 -7.36 -6.32 14.30
C GLU A 124 -6.23 -6.06 15.31
N ARG A 125 -6.19 -4.84 15.85
CA ARG A 125 -5.23 -4.48 16.89
C ARG A 125 -5.60 -5.21 18.18
N ARG A 126 -4.63 -5.81 18.82
CA ARG A 126 -4.77 -6.51 20.12
C ARG A 126 -5.06 -5.55 21.26
#